data_befd39d6224d3f20160ad41cfb8c4861
#
_entry.id   befd39d6224d3f20160ad41cfb8c4861
#
_cell.length_a   1.000
_cell.length_b   1.000
_cell.length_c   1.000
_cell.angle_alpha   90.00
_cell.angle_beta   90.00
_cell.angle_gamma   90.00
#
_symmetry.space_group_name_H-M   'P 1'
#
loop_
_entity.id
_entity.type
_entity.pdbx_description
1 polymer ?
#
loop_
_entity_poly.entity_id
_entity_poly.type
_entity_poly.pdbx_seq_one_letter_code
_entity_poly.pdbx_strand_id
1 'polypeptide(L)'
;MCKITPIIIDETIWNTIYSAMKNNSIIEFDYSGRHNTETTHRRVRPYQILLDDGLCFLFGFCELRNAERLFCLSRIKNLIVTDDDFTLPQDYEFSSSQDDIIME
;
A
#
# COMPACT_ATOMS: atom_id res chain seq x y z
N MET A 1 30.73 14.13 3.81
CA MET A 1 30.04 12.91 3.42
C MET A 1 28.57 13.01 3.71
N CYS A 2 27.79 12.81 2.70
CA CYS A 2 26.36 12.91 2.84
C CYS A 2 25.84 11.75 3.68
N LYS A 3 25.28 12.09 4.82
CA LYS A 3 24.69 11.08 5.64
C LYS A 3 23.28 10.85 5.15
N ILE A 4 23.12 9.82 4.33
CA ILE A 4 21.81 9.43 3.90
C ILE A 4 21.18 8.67 5.05
N THR A 5 20.13 9.24 5.62
CA THR A 5 19.34 8.49 6.56
C THR A 5 18.68 7.35 5.77
N PRO A 6 19.02 6.11 6.06
CA PRO A 6 18.43 5.02 5.31
C PRO A 6 16.93 5.02 5.52
N ILE A 7 16.19 4.96 4.42
CA ILE A 7 14.77 4.68 4.49
C ILE A 7 14.66 3.26 5.01
N ILE A 8 14.08 3.11 6.20
CA ILE A 8 13.88 1.78 6.75
C ILE A 8 12.66 1.21 6.04
N ILE A 9 12.93 0.53 4.94
CA ILE A 9 11.90 -0.22 4.23
C ILE A 9 12.12 -1.68 4.57
N ASP A 10 11.06 -2.34 5.02
CA ASP A 10 11.10 -3.78 5.16
C ASP A 10 11.10 -4.37 3.75
N GLU A 11 12.25 -4.88 3.34
CA GLU A 11 12.42 -5.41 1.98
C GLU A 11 11.45 -6.56 1.69
N THR A 12 11.11 -7.35 2.70
CA THR A 12 10.15 -8.43 2.54
C THR A 12 8.79 -7.89 2.17
N ILE A 13 8.33 -6.86 2.87
CA ILE A 13 7.05 -6.22 2.57
C ILE A 13 7.08 -5.59 1.19
N TRP A 14 8.14 -4.86 0.88
CA TRP A 14 8.28 -4.20 -0.41
C TRP A 14 8.24 -5.21 -1.56
N ASN A 15 9.04 -6.26 -1.45
CA ASN A 15 9.13 -7.29 -2.48
C ASN A 15 7.81 -8.04 -2.65
N THR A 16 7.13 -8.32 -1.54
CA THR A 16 5.85 -9.02 -1.58
C THR A 16 4.80 -8.18 -2.30
N ILE A 17 4.72 -6.90 -1.97
CA ILE A 17 3.76 -5.99 -2.63
C ILE A 17 4.10 -5.84 -4.11
N TYR A 18 5.38 -5.67 -4.42
CA TYR A 18 5.83 -5.51 -5.80
C TYR A 18 5.47 -6.73 -6.64
N SER A 19 5.72 -7.91 -6.10
CA SER A 19 5.37 -9.16 -6.78
C SER A 19 3.86 -9.28 -7.00
N ALA A 20 3.06 -8.91 -5.99
CA ALA A 20 1.61 -8.93 -6.12
C ALA A 20 1.14 -7.96 -7.18
N MET A 21 1.75 -6.77 -7.26
CA MET A 21 1.42 -5.80 -8.29
C MET A 21 1.69 -6.33 -9.69
N LYS A 22 2.83 -7.00 -9.86
CA LYS A 22 3.20 -7.57 -11.17
C LYS A 22 2.22 -8.66 -11.62
N ASN A 23 1.70 -9.40 -10.66
CA ASN A 23 0.79 -10.52 -10.94
C ASN A 23 -0.68 -10.14 -10.81
N ASN A 24 -0.98 -8.89 -10.49
CA ASN A 24 -2.33 -8.41 -10.23
C ASN A 24 -3.04 -9.23 -9.17
N SER A 25 -2.32 -9.57 -8.11
CA SER A 25 -2.86 -10.35 -7.01
C SER A 25 -3.33 -9.45 -5.88
N ILE A 26 -4.43 -9.83 -5.25
CA ILE A 26 -4.96 -9.13 -4.08
C ILE A 26 -4.12 -9.53 -2.88
N ILE A 27 -3.78 -8.55 -2.04
CA ILE A 27 -3.04 -8.78 -0.80
C ILE A 27 -3.92 -8.57 0.41
N GLU A 28 -3.55 -9.20 1.52
CA GLU A 28 -4.18 -8.99 2.81
C GLU A 28 -3.13 -8.68 3.85
N PHE A 29 -3.45 -7.80 4.77
CA PHE A 29 -2.55 -7.44 5.85
C PHE A 29 -3.32 -6.83 7.00
N ASP A 30 -2.64 -6.75 8.15
CA ASP A 30 -3.14 -6.03 9.30
C ASP A 30 -2.55 -4.63 9.29
N TYR A 31 -3.36 -3.65 9.61
CA TYR A 31 -2.98 -2.25 9.50
C TYR A 31 -3.40 -1.46 10.72
N SER A 32 -2.47 -0.69 11.25
CA SER A 32 -2.73 0.25 12.34
C SER A 32 -2.68 1.66 11.78
N GLY A 33 -3.81 2.34 11.76
CA GLY A 33 -3.92 3.68 11.21
C GLY A 33 -3.24 4.74 12.08
N ARG A 34 -3.12 5.94 11.52
CA ARG A 34 -2.42 7.04 12.18
C ARG A 34 -3.08 7.51 13.46
N HIS A 35 -4.40 7.47 13.50
CA HIS A 35 -5.17 7.99 14.62
C HIS A 35 -5.91 6.90 15.37
N ASN A 36 -5.68 5.67 14.99
CA ASN A 36 -6.41 4.55 15.54
C ASN A 36 -5.42 3.54 16.08
N THR A 37 -5.55 3.22 17.37
CA THR A 37 -4.69 2.22 18.00
C THR A 37 -5.13 0.81 17.69
N GLU A 38 -6.33 0.65 17.13
CA GLU A 38 -6.82 -0.67 16.77
C GLU A 38 -6.24 -1.12 15.44
N THR A 39 -5.81 -2.37 15.42
CA THR A 39 -5.35 -3.01 14.19
C THR A 39 -6.56 -3.57 13.46
N THR A 40 -6.68 -3.24 12.18
CA THR A 40 -7.75 -3.76 11.34
C THR A 40 -7.17 -4.58 10.21
N HIS A 41 -7.92 -5.62 9.82
CA HIS A 41 -7.52 -6.45 8.70
C HIS A 41 -7.98 -5.81 7.40
N ARG A 42 -7.08 -5.74 6.42
CA ARG A 42 -7.36 -5.10 5.14
C ARG A 42 -7.13 -6.05 4.00
N ARG A 43 -8.00 -5.99 3.03
CA ARG A 43 -7.86 -6.69 1.77
C ARG A 43 -7.77 -5.62 0.68
N VAL A 44 -6.65 -5.59 -0.03
CA VAL A 44 -6.29 -4.46 -0.90
C VAL A 44 -5.84 -4.95 -2.27
N ARG A 45 -6.29 -4.26 -3.30
CA ARG A 45 -5.79 -4.42 -4.66
C ARG A 45 -4.64 -3.44 -4.84
N PRO A 46 -3.38 -3.91 -4.87
CA PRO A 46 -2.24 -2.99 -4.92
C PRO A 46 -2.08 -2.40 -6.31
N TYR A 47 -2.17 -1.09 -6.42
CA TYR A 47 -2.04 -0.41 -7.69
C TYR A 47 -0.64 0.12 -7.91
N GLN A 48 -0.08 0.81 -6.92
CA GLN A 48 1.18 1.51 -7.10
C GLN A 48 1.89 1.72 -5.76
N ILE A 49 3.22 1.66 -5.79
CA ILE A 49 4.05 2.04 -4.65
C ILE A 49 4.57 3.45 -4.91
N LEU A 50 4.48 4.30 -3.90
CA LEU A 50 4.90 5.68 -3.97
C LEU A 50 5.96 5.96 -2.94
N LEU A 51 6.93 6.79 -3.31
CA LEU A 51 7.94 7.29 -2.39
C LEU A 51 7.73 8.79 -2.25
N ASP A 52 7.61 9.25 -1.02
CA ASP A 52 7.43 10.67 -0.74
C ASP A 52 8.07 11.00 0.60
N ASP A 53 8.97 11.97 0.57
CA ASP A 53 9.63 12.50 1.76
C ASP A 53 10.23 11.39 2.64
N GLY A 54 10.89 10.44 2.00
CA GLY A 54 11.54 9.33 2.71
C GLY A 54 10.61 8.25 3.19
N LEU A 55 9.32 8.35 2.91
CA LEU A 55 8.33 7.36 3.28
C LEU A 55 7.84 6.60 2.06
N CYS A 56 7.48 5.35 2.28
CA CYS A 56 6.98 4.50 1.23
C CYS A 56 5.51 4.21 1.47
N PHE A 57 4.69 4.40 0.43
CA PHE A 57 3.25 4.25 0.52
C PHE A 57 2.75 3.29 -0.53
N LEU A 58 1.70 2.56 -0.18
CA LEU A 58 0.96 1.74 -1.12
C LEU A 58 -0.34 2.44 -1.48
N PHE A 59 -0.55 2.69 -2.77
CA PHE A 59 -1.81 3.16 -3.29
C PHE A 59 -2.56 1.96 -3.88
N GLY A 60 -3.80 1.78 -3.44
CA GLY A 60 -4.61 0.68 -3.94
C GLY A 60 -6.06 0.80 -3.51
N PHE A 61 -6.86 -0.15 -3.98
CA PHE A 61 -8.27 -0.20 -3.65
C PHE A 61 -8.46 -1.04 -2.38
N CYS A 62 -8.98 -0.40 -1.34
CA CYS A 62 -9.25 -1.06 -0.06
C CYS A 62 -10.68 -1.59 -0.05
N GLU A 63 -10.84 -2.90 0.04
CA GLU A 63 -12.18 -3.50 0.02
C GLU A 63 -12.97 -3.17 1.27
N LEU A 64 -12.30 -3.02 2.41
CA LEU A 64 -12.99 -2.64 3.64
C LEU A 64 -13.66 -1.26 3.52
N ARG A 65 -12.97 -0.31 2.89
CA ARG A 65 -13.49 1.03 2.69
C ARG A 65 -14.30 1.17 1.41
N ASN A 66 -14.18 0.20 0.51
CA ASN A 66 -14.77 0.24 -0.83
C ASN A 66 -14.34 1.49 -1.60
N ALA A 67 -13.06 1.83 -1.48
CA ALA A 67 -12.50 3.03 -2.09
C ALA A 67 -10.98 2.93 -2.16
N GLU A 68 -10.39 3.78 -2.99
CA GLU A 68 -8.94 3.88 -3.10
C GLU A 68 -8.37 4.60 -1.88
N ARG A 69 -7.26 4.06 -1.36
CA ARG A 69 -6.61 4.57 -0.15
C ARG A 69 -5.10 4.47 -0.27
N LEU A 70 -4.42 5.30 0.53
CA LEU A 70 -2.97 5.22 0.71
C LEU A 70 -2.67 4.55 2.04
N PHE A 71 -1.70 3.65 2.00
CA PHE A 71 -1.24 2.93 3.19
C PHE A 71 0.25 3.17 3.38
N CYS A 72 0.66 3.46 4.61
CA CYS A 72 2.08 3.57 4.93
C CYS A 72 2.66 2.18 5.12
N LEU A 73 3.70 1.84 4.36
CA LEU A 73 4.25 0.49 4.41
C LEU A 73 4.75 0.10 5.81
N SER A 74 5.24 1.05 6.58
CA SER A 74 5.73 0.77 7.93
C SER A 74 4.64 0.33 8.91
N ARG A 75 3.39 0.53 8.54
CA ARG A 75 2.25 0.15 9.38
C ARG A 75 1.60 -1.16 8.95
N ILE A 76 2.13 -1.78 7.91
CA ILE A 76 1.62 -3.05 7.39
C ILE A 76 2.27 -4.19 8.14
N LYS A 77 1.46 -5.13 8.62
CA LYS A 77 1.92 -6.33 9.33
C LYS A 77 1.18 -7.54 8.82
N ASN A 78 1.81 -8.70 8.96
CA ASN A 78 1.22 -9.98 8.58
C ASN A 78 0.73 -9.99 7.14
N LEU A 79 1.56 -9.48 6.25
CA LEU A 79 1.25 -9.35 4.84
C LEU A 79 1.27 -10.71 4.16
N ILE A 80 0.20 -11.01 3.43
CA ILE A 80 0.13 -12.20 2.60
C ILE A 80 -0.40 -11.85 1.22
N VAL A 81 0.00 -12.63 0.22
CA VAL A 81 -0.56 -12.56 -1.12
C VAL A 81 -1.63 -13.62 -1.23
N THR A 82 -2.83 -13.22 -1.64
CA THR A 82 -3.93 -14.15 -1.80
C THR A 82 -3.89 -14.82 -3.17
N ASP A 83 -4.73 -15.84 -3.34
CA ASP A 83 -4.90 -16.49 -4.63
C ASP A 83 -5.87 -15.74 -5.55
N ASP A 84 -6.41 -14.64 -5.08
CA ASP A 84 -7.37 -13.86 -5.85
C ASP A 84 -6.67 -12.80 -6.68
N ASP A 85 -7.17 -12.62 -7.90
CA ASP A 85 -6.64 -11.64 -8.83
C ASP A 85 -7.59 -10.45 -8.94
N PHE A 86 -7.07 -9.35 -9.47
CA PHE A 86 -7.90 -8.20 -9.80
C PHE A 86 -7.48 -7.66 -11.16
N THR A 87 -8.35 -6.86 -11.75
CA THR A 87 -8.05 -6.17 -13.00
C THR A 87 -7.83 -4.69 -12.69
N LEU A 88 -6.68 -4.20 -13.09
CA LEU A 88 -6.38 -2.78 -12.94
C LEU A 88 -7.35 -1.98 -13.82
N PRO A 89 -8.01 -0.95 -13.27
CA PRO A 89 -8.94 -0.14 -14.10
C PRO A 89 -8.24 0.41 -15.33
N GLN A 90 -8.94 0.38 -16.47
CA GLN A 90 -8.36 0.83 -17.73
C GLN A 90 -8.00 2.31 -17.72
N ASP A 91 -8.76 3.08 -17.00
CA ASP A 91 -8.55 4.51 -16.85
C ASP A 91 -7.77 4.84 -15.58
N TYR A 92 -7.10 3.84 -15.02
CA TYR A 92 -6.31 4.07 -13.82
C TYR A 92 -5.20 5.06 -14.12
N GLU A 93 -5.19 6.13 -13.37
CA GLU A 93 -4.14 7.14 -13.44
C GLU A 93 -3.95 7.71 -12.05
N PHE A 94 -2.75 7.53 -11.51
CA PHE A 94 -2.42 8.17 -10.26
C PHE A 94 -1.86 9.57 -10.54
N SER A 95 -2.50 10.57 -9.95
CA SER A 95 -2.03 11.93 -10.00
C SER A 95 -1.69 12.39 -8.58
N SER A 96 -0.47 12.88 -8.40
CA SER A 96 -0.04 13.40 -7.10
C SER A 96 -0.82 14.64 -6.67
N SER A 97 -1.54 15.24 -7.59
CA SER A 97 -2.38 16.40 -7.29
C SER A 97 -3.79 16.02 -6.87
N GLN A 98 -4.09 14.75 -6.73
CA GLN A 98 -5.41 14.32 -6.29
C GLN A 98 -5.51 14.50 -4.77
N ASP A 99 -6.20 15.54 -4.37
CA ASP A 99 -6.42 15.84 -2.96
C ASP A 99 -7.45 14.93 -2.32
N ASP A 100 -8.11 14.09 -3.14
CA ASP A 100 -9.20 13.22 -2.67
C ASP A 100 -8.72 11.87 -2.14
N ILE A 101 -7.42 11.59 -2.23
CA ILE A 101 -6.89 10.32 -1.75
C ILE A 101 -6.70 10.39 -0.25
N ILE A 102 -7.37 9.49 0.43
CA ILE A 102 -7.34 9.45 1.90
C ILE A 102 -6.24 8.51 2.36
N MET A 103 -5.41 9.00 3.27
CA MET A 103 -4.39 8.21 3.93
C MET A 103 -5.02 7.40 5.06
N GLU A 104 -4.79 6.09 5.07
CA GLU A 104 -5.24 5.24 6.18
C GLU A 104 -4.37 5.34 7.41
#